data_1c8a2a7d10e7f250b4dbec40dc778611
#
_entry.id   1c8a2a7d10e7f250b4dbec40dc778611
#
_cell.length_a   1.000
_cell.length_b   1.000
_cell.length_c   1.000
_cell.angle_alpha   90.00
_cell.angle_beta   90.00
_cell.angle_gamma   90.00
#
_symmetry.space_group_name_H-M   'P 1'
#
loop_
_entity.id
_entity.type
_entity.pdbx_description
1 polymer ?
#
loop_
_entity_poly.entity_id
_entity_poly.type
_entity_poly.pdbx_seq_one_letter_code
_entity_poly.pdbx_strand_id
1 'polypeptide(L)'
;MKKSIKKFMLFLFLFISSLSFAEIRFKDDVGREIVLEKPLTRVVVASRYNNELIRAIGNIKNVISVDDNTAQDRVYWKDFDPKNSIGKGQNNLNYEKIIELAPEALITPRNSSYEKDIEQLSKAGIKVIVVTGWDNAHMPEQIERLGKVFGNEKGAKKLIEFYNKNLNEVKKRVAKVKNKKTIYWEYGEPYTTAIPGTSNDGWVNMMRVAGGINIFDDPTIKGKTIDPEKILLEDPDLIIKTTSGAAYKNTGVYTAPSQEECKNIMNEMINRSGWKDLKAVKNKNVYITTGFCAGGLGKLIGVMYTAKWLYPEEMKDINPDKVFEEWMAMQGVKAPKGHVYKLK
;
A
#
# COMPACT_ATOMS: atom_id res chain seq x y z
N MET A 1 -0.90 -88.54 12.18
CA MET A 1 -0.52 -87.47 11.25
C MET A 1 -1.18 -86.19 11.66
N LYS A 2 -0.45 -85.29 12.35
CA LYS A 2 -0.98 -83.99 12.79
C LYS A 2 -0.37 -82.89 11.89
N LYS A 3 -1.20 -82.23 11.09
CA LYS A 3 -0.77 -81.08 10.27
C LYS A 3 -0.82 -79.84 11.13
N SER A 4 0.35 -79.23 11.39
CA SER A 4 0.50 -77.94 12.05
C SER A 4 0.23 -76.83 11.02
N ILE A 5 -0.79 -76.01 11.27
CA ILE A 5 -1.06 -74.80 10.47
C ILE A 5 -0.30 -73.66 11.12
N LYS A 6 0.79 -73.25 10.51
CA LYS A 6 1.51 -72.00 10.87
C LYS A 6 0.66 -70.80 10.41
N LYS A 7 0.09 -70.03 11.37
CA LYS A 7 -0.51 -68.74 11.09
C LYS A 7 0.60 -67.72 10.76
N PHE A 8 0.65 -67.31 9.50
CA PHE A 8 1.50 -66.19 9.04
C PHE A 8 0.78 -64.92 9.34
N MET A 9 1.22 -64.20 10.39
CA MET A 9 0.67 -62.92 10.81
C MET A 9 1.40 -61.84 10.02
N LEU A 10 0.79 -61.34 8.94
CA LEU A 10 1.29 -60.26 8.11
C LEU A 10 1.08 -58.94 8.86
N PHE A 11 2.14 -58.39 9.47
CA PHE A 11 2.13 -57.04 10.04
C PHE A 11 2.20 -56.04 8.87
N LEU A 12 1.03 -55.46 8.52
CA LEU A 12 0.95 -54.34 7.59
C LEU A 12 1.38 -53.05 8.33
N PHE A 13 2.66 -52.70 8.22
CA PHE A 13 3.15 -51.37 8.65
C PHE A 13 2.57 -50.35 7.68
N LEU A 14 1.49 -49.68 8.08
CA LEU A 14 1.04 -48.41 7.46
C LEU A 14 2.11 -47.34 7.71
N PHE A 15 3.01 -47.17 6.73
CA PHE A 15 3.81 -45.96 6.66
C PHE A 15 2.87 -44.80 6.39
N ILE A 16 2.38 -44.16 7.47
CA ILE A 16 1.85 -42.81 7.37
C ILE A 16 3.08 -41.92 7.12
N SER A 17 3.39 -41.68 5.84
CA SER A 17 4.29 -40.61 5.46
C SER A 17 3.62 -39.32 5.87
N SER A 18 3.90 -38.84 7.08
CA SER A 18 3.66 -37.46 7.46
C SER A 18 4.43 -36.63 6.43
N LEU A 19 3.71 -35.96 5.52
CA LEU A 19 4.25 -34.89 4.69
C LEU A 19 4.73 -33.83 5.69
N SER A 20 5.99 -33.98 6.14
CA SER A 20 6.69 -32.93 6.88
C SER A 20 6.94 -31.81 5.88
N PHE A 21 6.06 -30.81 5.87
CA PHE A 21 6.39 -29.56 5.19
C PHE A 21 7.62 -28.99 5.89
N ALA A 22 8.60 -28.57 5.09
CA ALA A 22 9.72 -27.84 5.65
C ALA A 22 9.18 -26.59 6.34
N GLU A 23 9.59 -26.39 7.59
CA GLU A 23 9.18 -25.26 8.41
C GLU A 23 9.54 -23.94 7.70
N ILE A 24 8.55 -23.05 7.60
CA ILE A 24 8.71 -21.75 6.94
C ILE A 24 9.28 -20.76 7.98
N ARG A 25 10.50 -20.26 7.73
CA ARG A 25 11.16 -19.28 8.60
C ARG A 25 11.45 -18.00 7.85
N PHE A 26 11.14 -16.86 8.47
CA PHE A 26 11.51 -15.54 7.94
C PHE A 26 11.48 -14.48 9.05
N LYS A 27 12.11 -13.33 8.80
CA LYS A 27 11.97 -12.16 9.67
C LYS A 27 10.84 -11.28 9.19
N ASP A 28 9.95 -10.90 10.09
CA ASP A 28 8.93 -9.91 9.80
C ASP A 28 9.51 -8.48 9.69
N ASP A 29 8.64 -7.49 9.47
CA ASP A 29 9.08 -6.11 9.21
C ASP A 29 9.69 -5.38 10.42
N VAL A 30 9.56 -5.94 11.62
CA VAL A 30 10.19 -5.44 12.84
C VAL A 30 11.33 -6.34 13.34
N GLY A 31 11.78 -7.26 12.46
CA GLY A 31 12.96 -8.10 12.68
C GLY A 31 12.75 -9.33 13.54
N ARG A 32 11.49 -9.63 13.95
CA ARG A 32 11.18 -10.83 14.73
C ARG A 32 11.21 -12.08 13.84
N GLU A 33 11.76 -13.17 14.34
CA GLU A 33 11.70 -14.46 13.66
C GLU A 33 10.26 -15.01 13.73
N ILE A 34 9.70 -15.30 12.57
CA ILE A 34 8.41 -15.96 12.39
C ILE A 34 8.66 -17.38 11.91
N VAL A 35 8.04 -18.32 12.62
CA VAL A 35 8.10 -19.75 12.31
C VAL A 35 6.70 -20.26 12.07
N LEU A 36 6.45 -20.83 10.88
CA LEU A 36 5.19 -21.44 10.49
C LEU A 36 5.43 -22.90 10.10
N GLU A 37 4.62 -23.81 10.61
CA GLU A 37 4.68 -25.23 10.28
C GLU A 37 4.20 -25.52 8.84
N LYS A 38 3.33 -24.66 8.33
CA LYS A 38 2.72 -24.71 7.00
C LYS A 38 2.28 -23.33 6.55
N PRO A 39 2.01 -23.13 5.26
CA PRO A 39 1.38 -21.91 4.75
C PRO A 39 0.04 -21.63 5.46
N LEU A 40 -0.23 -20.36 5.79
CA LEU A 40 -1.46 -19.96 6.44
C LEU A 40 -2.63 -19.93 5.45
N THR A 41 -3.77 -20.40 5.90
CA THR A 41 -4.99 -20.50 5.10
C THR A 41 -6.13 -19.65 5.66
N ARG A 42 -5.97 -19.15 6.89
CA ARG A 42 -7.03 -18.46 7.61
C ARG A 42 -6.45 -17.33 8.46
N VAL A 43 -6.45 -16.11 7.94
CA VAL A 43 -5.87 -14.94 8.61
C VAL A 43 -6.86 -13.79 8.71
N VAL A 44 -6.62 -12.86 9.64
CA VAL A 44 -7.25 -11.55 9.69
C VAL A 44 -6.19 -10.47 9.38
N VAL A 45 -6.59 -9.37 8.72
CA VAL A 45 -5.64 -8.37 8.23
C VAL A 45 -6.10 -6.97 8.59
N ALA A 46 -5.30 -6.24 9.35
CA ALA A 46 -5.59 -4.89 9.83
C ALA A 46 -4.92 -3.78 8.97
N SER A 47 -4.90 -3.95 7.64
CA SER A 47 -4.38 -2.94 6.72
C SER A 47 -4.87 -3.17 5.29
N ARG A 48 -5.52 -2.17 4.70
CA ARG A 48 -5.94 -2.25 3.29
C ARG A 48 -4.77 -2.49 2.33
N TYR A 49 -3.60 -1.93 2.61
CA TYR A 49 -2.42 -2.08 1.74
C TYR A 49 -1.84 -3.48 1.78
N ASN A 50 -1.89 -4.16 2.94
CA ASN A 50 -1.56 -5.57 3.02
C ASN A 50 -2.56 -6.41 2.23
N ASN A 51 -3.87 -6.08 2.34
CA ASN A 51 -4.92 -6.78 1.60
C ASN A 51 -4.77 -6.63 0.08
N GLU A 52 -4.34 -5.47 -0.41
CA GLU A 52 -4.02 -5.25 -1.84
C GLU A 52 -2.91 -6.19 -2.32
N LEU A 53 -1.82 -6.29 -1.56
CA LEU A 53 -0.71 -7.18 -1.89
C LEU A 53 -1.15 -8.66 -1.84
N ILE A 54 -1.88 -9.05 -0.79
CA ILE A 54 -2.42 -10.41 -0.63
C ILE A 54 -3.36 -10.77 -1.79
N ARG A 55 -4.21 -9.84 -2.22
CA ARG A 55 -5.08 -10.02 -3.39
C ARG A 55 -4.26 -10.17 -4.67
N ALA A 56 -3.25 -9.33 -4.86
CA ALA A 56 -2.42 -9.33 -6.07
C ALA A 56 -1.57 -10.59 -6.22
N ILE A 57 -1.11 -11.19 -5.12
CA ILE A 57 -0.43 -12.49 -5.16
C ILE A 57 -1.39 -13.68 -5.27
N GLY A 58 -2.71 -13.46 -5.21
CA GLY A 58 -3.74 -14.49 -5.41
C GLY A 58 -4.25 -15.17 -4.14
N ASN A 59 -4.01 -14.60 -2.95
CA ASN A 59 -4.33 -15.23 -1.66
C ASN A 59 -5.45 -14.54 -0.87
N ILE A 60 -6.23 -13.65 -1.47
CA ILE A 60 -7.29 -12.90 -0.73
C ILE A 60 -8.36 -13.81 -0.10
N LYS A 61 -8.59 -14.99 -0.66
CA LYS A 61 -9.51 -16.00 -0.09
C LYS A 61 -9.07 -16.55 1.27
N ASN A 62 -7.79 -16.38 1.62
CA ASN A 62 -7.24 -16.77 2.93
C ASN A 62 -7.52 -15.72 4.01
N VAL A 63 -7.97 -14.51 3.63
CA VAL A 63 -8.35 -13.44 4.54
C VAL A 63 -9.82 -13.60 4.92
N ILE A 64 -10.08 -13.87 6.18
CA ILE A 64 -11.45 -14.13 6.69
C ILE A 64 -12.13 -12.89 7.24
N SER A 65 -11.36 -11.87 7.64
CA SER A 65 -11.87 -10.57 8.06
C SER A 65 -10.79 -9.49 7.99
N VAL A 66 -11.23 -8.24 7.94
CA VAL A 66 -10.40 -7.05 7.79
C VAL A 66 -10.85 -5.94 8.74
N ASP A 67 -10.04 -4.90 8.89
CA ASP A 67 -10.39 -3.69 9.63
C ASP A 67 -11.48 -2.86 8.93
N ASP A 68 -12.17 -1.99 9.69
CA ASP A 68 -13.24 -1.11 9.19
C ASP A 68 -12.79 -0.25 8.01
N ASN A 69 -11.57 0.31 8.07
CA ASN A 69 -11.06 1.17 7.00
C ASN A 69 -10.93 0.44 5.66
N THR A 70 -10.75 -0.87 5.71
CA THR A 70 -10.79 -1.73 4.52
C THR A 70 -12.25 -2.05 4.16
N ALA A 71 -13.04 -2.57 5.09
CA ALA A 71 -14.39 -3.08 4.83
C ALA A 71 -15.39 -1.99 4.38
N GLN A 72 -15.20 -0.72 4.79
CA GLN A 72 -16.08 0.39 4.44
C GLN A 72 -16.01 0.81 2.96
N ASP A 73 -14.93 0.54 2.26
CA ASP A 73 -14.85 0.76 0.81
C ASP A 73 -15.57 -0.37 0.06
N ARG A 74 -16.91 -0.24 -0.03
CA ARG A 74 -17.81 -1.24 -0.61
C ARG A 74 -17.66 -1.42 -2.11
N VAL A 75 -17.01 -0.49 -2.79
CA VAL A 75 -16.74 -0.58 -4.22
C VAL A 75 -15.57 -1.51 -4.48
N TYR A 76 -14.48 -1.32 -3.73
CA TYR A 76 -13.24 -2.03 -3.93
C TYR A 76 -13.13 -3.32 -3.10
N TRP A 77 -13.64 -3.30 -1.85
CA TRP A 77 -13.61 -4.42 -0.90
C TRP A 77 -15.01 -5.02 -0.68
N LYS A 78 -15.78 -5.20 -1.74
CA LYS A 78 -17.17 -5.71 -1.68
C LYS A 78 -17.31 -7.08 -0.99
N ASP A 79 -16.24 -7.87 -0.97
CA ASP A 79 -16.22 -9.23 -0.41
C ASP A 79 -16.17 -9.25 1.12
N PHE A 80 -15.88 -8.11 1.78
CA PHE A 80 -15.83 -7.99 3.23
C PHE A 80 -17.03 -7.21 3.77
N ASP A 81 -17.82 -7.84 4.66
CA ASP A 81 -18.92 -7.16 5.34
C ASP A 81 -18.38 -6.31 6.50
N PRO A 82 -18.64 -4.98 6.56
CA PRO A 82 -18.22 -4.12 7.66
C PRO A 82 -18.71 -4.60 9.04
N LYS A 83 -19.86 -5.29 9.11
CA LYS A 83 -20.38 -5.86 10.38
C LYS A 83 -19.47 -6.93 10.97
N ASN A 84 -18.63 -7.55 10.14
CA ASN A 84 -17.70 -8.60 10.53
C ASN A 84 -16.27 -8.09 10.68
N SER A 85 -16.04 -6.77 10.67
CA SER A 85 -14.71 -6.21 10.81
C SER A 85 -14.08 -6.51 12.17
N ILE A 86 -12.75 -6.51 12.20
CA ILE A 86 -11.95 -6.79 13.41
C ILE A 86 -11.60 -5.53 14.21
N GLY A 87 -12.20 -4.38 13.90
CA GLY A 87 -12.01 -3.13 14.66
C GLY A 87 -11.78 -1.91 13.77
N LYS A 88 -11.64 -0.75 14.43
CA LYS A 88 -11.51 0.57 13.76
C LYS A 88 -10.06 0.85 13.36
N GLY A 89 -9.64 0.26 12.23
CA GLY A 89 -8.26 0.38 11.75
C GLY A 89 -7.26 -0.41 12.60
N GLN A 90 -5.99 -0.28 12.26
CA GLN A 90 -4.89 -1.10 12.78
C GLN A 90 -4.51 -0.86 14.27
N ASN A 91 -4.95 0.24 14.87
CA ASN A 91 -4.60 0.62 16.26
C ASN A 91 -5.74 0.43 17.26
N ASN A 92 -6.92 0.06 16.80
CA ASN A 92 -8.09 -0.12 17.65
C ASN A 92 -8.84 -1.40 17.26
N LEU A 93 -8.20 -2.54 17.54
CA LEU A 93 -8.71 -3.87 17.22
C LEU A 93 -9.66 -4.39 18.29
N ASN A 94 -10.65 -5.17 17.87
CA ASN A 94 -11.54 -5.94 18.74
C ASN A 94 -10.96 -7.35 18.94
N TYR A 95 -10.20 -7.54 20.01
CA TYR A 95 -9.54 -8.82 20.29
C TYR A 95 -10.52 -9.96 20.55
N GLU A 96 -11.65 -9.69 21.21
CA GLU A 96 -12.69 -10.69 21.43
C GLU A 96 -13.22 -11.25 20.10
N LYS A 97 -13.49 -10.32 19.15
CA LYS A 97 -13.92 -10.71 17.79
C LYS A 97 -12.86 -11.49 17.03
N ILE A 98 -11.60 -11.10 17.16
CA ILE A 98 -10.49 -11.83 16.52
C ILE A 98 -10.36 -13.23 17.10
N ILE A 99 -10.45 -13.39 18.44
CA ILE A 99 -10.38 -14.68 19.11
C ILE A 99 -11.58 -15.56 18.72
N GLU A 100 -12.80 -15.00 18.66
CA GLU A 100 -14.01 -15.70 18.19
C GLU A 100 -13.84 -16.23 16.74
N LEU A 101 -13.22 -15.46 15.87
CA LEU A 101 -12.95 -15.85 14.49
C LEU A 101 -11.89 -16.95 14.39
N ALA A 102 -11.10 -17.19 15.43
CA ALA A 102 -10.04 -18.20 15.51
C ALA A 102 -9.13 -18.24 14.26
N PRO A 103 -8.49 -17.12 13.86
CA PRO A 103 -7.54 -17.12 12.76
C PRO A 103 -6.22 -17.78 13.19
N GLU A 104 -5.43 -18.26 12.22
CA GLU A 104 -4.06 -18.71 12.47
C GLU A 104 -3.11 -17.52 12.78
N ALA A 105 -3.41 -16.34 12.21
CA ALA A 105 -2.64 -15.11 12.45
C ALA A 105 -3.43 -13.82 12.21
N LEU A 106 -2.97 -12.75 12.87
CA LEU A 106 -3.21 -11.35 12.52
C LEU A 106 -2.02 -10.83 11.69
N ILE A 107 -2.28 -10.22 10.54
CA ILE A 107 -1.28 -9.49 9.75
C ILE A 107 -1.54 -7.99 9.93
N THR A 108 -0.53 -7.24 10.40
CA THR A 108 -0.64 -5.82 10.74
C THR A 108 0.63 -5.06 10.33
N PRO A 109 0.59 -3.73 10.08
CA PRO A 109 1.79 -2.98 9.73
C PRO A 109 2.60 -2.53 10.97
N ARG A 110 3.88 -2.17 10.78
CA ARG A 110 4.80 -1.74 11.87
C ARG A 110 4.35 -0.49 12.64
N ASN A 111 3.48 0.33 12.07
CA ASN A 111 2.91 1.50 12.75
C ASN A 111 1.56 1.20 13.41
N SER A 112 1.24 -0.06 13.64
CA SER A 112 0.13 -0.50 14.49
C SER A 112 0.57 -0.63 15.96
N SER A 113 -0.36 -1.04 16.80
CA SER A 113 -0.08 -1.42 18.19
C SER A 113 0.33 -2.89 18.29
N TYR A 114 1.23 -3.37 17.40
CA TYR A 114 1.54 -4.79 17.23
C TYR A 114 2.07 -5.47 18.49
N GLU A 115 2.79 -4.76 19.37
CA GLU A 115 3.26 -5.31 20.65
C GLU A 115 2.08 -5.66 21.55
N LYS A 116 1.07 -4.78 21.64
CA LYS A 116 -0.17 -5.03 22.36
C LYS A 116 -0.96 -6.16 21.70
N ASP A 117 -1.00 -6.20 20.36
CA ASP A 117 -1.68 -7.27 19.63
C ASP A 117 -1.07 -8.64 19.97
N ILE A 118 0.27 -8.74 20.09
CA ILE A 118 0.97 -9.94 20.50
C ILE A 118 0.56 -10.35 21.91
N GLU A 119 0.57 -9.42 22.86
CA GLU A 119 0.19 -9.67 24.25
C GLU A 119 -1.23 -10.24 24.37
N GLN A 120 -2.17 -9.67 23.60
CA GLN A 120 -3.57 -10.07 23.67
C GLN A 120 -3.88 -11.39 22.93
N LEU A 121 -3.21 -11.66 21.82
CA LEU A 121 -3.58 -12.75 20.90
C LEU A 121 -2.74 -14.01 21.10
N SER A 122 -1.51 -13.91 21.64
CA SER A 122 -0.64 -15.08 21.85
C SER A 122 -1.24 -16.15 22.77
N LYS A 123 -1.97 -15.73 23.81
CA LYS A 123 -2.64 -16.63 24.75
C LYS A 123 -3.73 -17.49 24.08
N ALA A 124 -4.30 -17.00 22.99
CA ALA A 124 -5.25 -17.73 22.16
C ALA A 124 -4.57 -18.54 21.03
N GLY A 125 -3.23 -18.59 20.99
CA GLY A 125 -2.47 -19.29 19.96
C GLY A 125 -2.44 -18.57 18.61
N ILE A 126 -2.92 -17.32 18.54
CA ILE A 126 -2.97 -16.54 17.30
C ILE A 126 -1.64 -15.80 17.12
N LYS A 127 -0.96 -16.04 16.00
CA LYS A 127 0.31 -15.36 15.67
C LYS A 127 0.05 -13.92 15.23
N VAL A 128 0.97 -13.00 15.55
CA VAL A 128 0.96 -11.65 14.99
C VAL A 128 2.17 -11.51 14.07
N ILE A 129 1.92 -11.20 12.81
CA ILE A 129 2.95 -11.07 11.77
C ILE A 129 2.93 -9.61 11.27
N VAL A 130 4.07 -8.93 11.38
CA VAL A 130 4.20 -7.54 10.94
C VAL A 130 4.66 -7.50 9.50
N VAL A 131 3.78 -6.97 8.63
CA VAL A 131 4.06 -6.68 7.22
C VAL A 131 3.54 -5.29 6.91
N THR A 132 4.34 -4.45 6.29
CA THR A 132 4.00 -3.04 6.05
C THR A 132 3.79 -2.76 4.57
N GLY A 133 2.59 -3.08 4.07
CA GLY A 133 2.25 -2.96 2.64
C GLY A 133 2.24 -1.54 2.07
N TRP A 134 2.40 -0.51 2.91
CA TRP A 134 2.58 0.87 2.47
C TRP A 134 4.05 1.30 2.35
N ASP A 135 5.00 0.47 2.76
CA ASP A 135 6.43 0.79 2.71
C ASP A 135 6.99 0.60 1.30
N ASN A 136 7.02 1.67 0.53
CA ASN A 136 7.50 1.64 -0.85
C ASN A 136 9.04 1.57 -0.96
N ALA A 137 9.79 1.82 0.12
CA ALA A 137 11.25 1.65 0.11
C ALA A 137 11.64 0.16 0.14
N HIS A 138 10.84 -0.66 0.83
CA HIS A 138 11.07 -2.10 1.02
C HIS A 138 9.91 -2.96 0.47
N MET A 139 9.24 -2.49 -0.58
CA MET A 139 8.07 -3.16 -1.16
C MET A 139 8.35 -4.62 -1.60
N PRO A 140 9.47 -4.93 -2.26
CA PRO A 140 9.78 -6.31 -2.63
C PRO A 140 9.86 -7.25 -1.43
N GLU A 141 10.47 -6.82 -0.33
CA GLU A 141 10.60 -7.60 0.91
C GLU A 141 9.23 -7.82 1.59
N GLN A 142 8.35 -6.83 1.55
CA GLN A 142 6.99 -6.98 2.07
C GLN A 142 6.19 -8.02 1.27
N ILE A 143 6.30 -7.99 -0.05
CA ILE A 143 5.66 -8.94 -0.95
C ILE A 143 6.23 -10.35 -0.75
N GLU A 144 7.56 -10.48 -0.62
CA GLU A 144 8.22 -11.77 -0.37
C GLU A 144 7.74 -12.40 0.95
N ARG A 145 7.64 -11.62 2.04
CA ARG A 145 7.09 -12.09 3.32
C ARG A 145 5.69 -12.68 3.16
N LEU A 146 4.80 -11.96 2.44
CA LEU A 146 3.45 -12.47 2.16
C LEU A 146 3.48 -13.74 1.30
N GLY A 147 4.38 -13.83 0.33
CA GLY A 147 4.60 -15.06 -0.44
C GLY A 147 4.91 -16.25 0.46
N LYS A 148 5.81 -16.08 1.43
CA LYS A 148 6.17 -17.11 2.43
C LYS A 148 5.01 -17.45 3.35
N VAL A 149 4.29 -16.42 3.86
CA VAL A 149 3.12 -16.62 4.75
C VAL A 149 2.08 -17.53 4.10
N PHE A 150 1.81 -17.35 2.81
CA PHE A 150 0.77 -18.09 2.09
C PHE A 150 1.29 -19.23 1.21
N GLY A 151 2.60 -19.50 1.20
CA GLY A 151 3.21 -20.51 0.32
C GLY A 151 3.01 -20.21 -1.17
N ASN A 152 2.98 -18.92 -1.53
CA ASN A 152 2.77 -18.47 -2.90
C ASN A 152 3.91 -17.58 -3.41
N GLU A 153 5.12 -18.11 -3.36
CA GLU A 153 6.33 -17.42 -3.81
C GLU A 153 6.27 -17.08 -5.30
N LYS A 154 5.55 -17.90 -6.08
CA LYS A 154 5.35 -17.64 -7.52
C LYS A 154 4.51 -16.35 -7.73
N GLY A 155 3.43 -16.19 -7.00
CA GLY A 155 2.61 -14.97 -7.03
C GLY A 155 3.39 -13.75 -6.56
N ALA A 156 4.14 -13.91 -5.45
CA ALA A 156 5.01 -12.87 -4.91
C ALA A 156 6.08 -12.44 -5.92
N LYS A 157 6.80 -13.39 -6.54
CA LYS A 157 7.81 -13.12 -7.56
C LYS A 157 7.24 -12.31 -8.73
N LYS A 158 6.08 -12.71 -9.25
CA LYS A 158 5.40 -11.99 -10.34
C LYS A 158 5.10 -10.53 -9.97
N LEU A 159 4.62 -10.29 -8.75
CA LEU A 159 4.32 -8.95 -8.27
C LEU A 159 5.59 -8.12 -8.07
N ILE A 160 6.67 -8.73 -7.53
CA ILE A 160 7.97 -8.07 -7.38
C ILE A 160 8.57 -7.70 -8.74
N GLU A 161 8.48 -8.58 -9.73
CA GLU A 161 8.94 -8.30 -11.10
C GLU A 161 8.17 -7.13 -11.72
N PHE A 162 6.84 -7.10 -11.57
CA PHE A 162 6.01 -5.98 -12.00
C PHE A 162 6.45 -4.65 -11.35
N TYR A 163 6.62 -4.65 -10.02
CA TYR A 163 7.03 -3.48 -9.26
C TYR A 163 8.41 -2.97 -9.70
N ASN A 164 9.40 -3.85 -9.71
CA ASN A 164 10.79 -3.51 -10.04
C ASN A 164 10.95 -3.04 -11.48
N LYS A 165 10.31 -3.70 -12.45
CA LYS A 165 10.32 -3.31 -13.86
C LYS A 165 9.90 -1.85 -14.03
N ASN A 166 8.75 -1.49 -13.48
CA ASN A 166 8.19 -0.16 -13.65
C ASN A 166 8.96 0.92 -12.87
N LEU A 167 9.37 0.61 -11.63
CA LEU A 167 10.16 1.53 -10.80
C LEU A 167 11.54 1.81 -11.40
N ASN A 168 12.24 0.76 -11.85
CA ASN A 168 13.58 0.88 -12.43
C ASN A 168 13.58 1.65 -13.75
N GLU A 169 12.51 1.53 -14.54
CA GLU A 169 12.38 2.32 -15.76
C GLU A 169 12.27 3.82 -15.44
N VAL A 170 11.50 4.21 -14.43
CA VAL A 170 11.46 5.61 -13.97
C VAL A 170 12.82 6.05 -13.43
N LYS A 171 13.43 5.29 -12.53
CA LYS A 171 14.75 5.60 -11.95
C LYS A 171 15.82 5.80 -13.02
N LYS A 172 15.86 4.92 -14.04
CA LYS A 172 16.80 5.01 -15.18
C LYS A 172 16.65 6.31 -15.97
N ARG A 173 15.42 6.76 -16.17
CA ARG A 173 15.15 8.03 -16.89
C ARG A 173 15.45 9.25 -16.03
N VAL A 174 15.00 9.23 -14.78
CA VAL A 174 15.26 10.31 -13.80
C VAL A 174 16.76 10.53 -13.57
N ALA A 175 17.57 9.47 -13.62
CA ALA A 175 19.04 9.58 -13.49
C ALA A 175 19.70 10.41 -14.61
N LYS A 176 19.03 10.62 -15.74
CA LYS A 176 19.51 11.43 -16.86
C LYS A 176 19.11 12.90 -16.75
N VAL A 177 18.20 13.23 -15.84
CA VAL A 177 17.72 14.60 -15.63
C VAL A 177 18.78 15.41 -14.91
N LYS A 178 19.26 16.48 -15.56
CA LYS A 178 20.29 17.38 -15.01
C LYS A 178 19.71 18.41 -14.06
N ASN A 179 18.59 19.03 -14.43
CA ASN A 179 17.95 20.09 -13.66
C ASN A 179 16.68 19.55 -13.00
N LYS A 180 16.77 19.28 -11.69
CA LYS A 180 15.63 18.80 -10.93
C LYS A 180 14.65 19.92 -10.66
N LYS A 181 13.36 19.60 -10.77
CA LYS A 181 12.24 20.50 -10.55
C LYS A 181 11.69 20.38 -9.14
N THR A 182 11.07 21.43 -8.65
CA THR A 182 10.49 21.53 -7.31
C THR A 182 9.03 21.12 -7.29
N ILE A 183 8.60 20.54 -6.17
CA ILE A 183 7.23 20.04 -5.97
C ILE A 183 6.66 20.58 -4.65
N TYR A 184 5.42 21.05 -4.70
CA TYR A 184 4.54 21.11 -3.55
C TYR A 184 3.47 20.03 -3.66
N TRP A 185 3.42 19.12 -2.67
CA TRP A 185 2.37 18.11 -2.59
C TRP A 185 1.48 18.38 -1.39
N GLU A 186 0.24 18.80 -1.64
CA GLU A 186 -0.75 19.07 -0.62
C GLU A 186 -1.58 17.82 -0.32
N TYR A 187 -1.69 17.47 0.95
CA TYR A 187 -2.42 16.30 1.41
C TYR A 187 -3.74 16.69 2.07
N GLY A 188 -4.86 16.21 1.55
CA GLY A 188 -6.17 16.37 2.17
C GLY A 188 -6.52 17.85 2.51
N GLU A 189 -6.26 18.27 3.73
CA GLU A 189 -6.52 19.65 4.17
C GLU A 189 -5.65 20.70 3.47
N PRO A 190 -6.12 21.94 3.32
CA PRO A 190 -5.30 23.04 2.79
C PRO A 190 -3.99 23.23 3.57
N TYR A 191 -2.94 23.59 2.87
CA TYR A 191 -1.63 23.90 3.45
C TYR A 191 -1.06 22.76 4.33
N THR A 192 -1.31 21.53 3.95
CA THR A 192 -0.70 20.36 4.57
C THR A 192 0.22 19.66 3.60
N THR A 193 1.26 19.01 4.11
CA THR A 193 2.20 18.23 3.29
C THR A 193 2.64 16.96 4.01
N ALA A 194 3.34 16.10 3.30
CA ALA A 194 4.04 14.97 3.92
C ALA A 194 5.10 15.49 4.90
N ILE A 195 5.26 14.82 6.05
CA ILE A 195 6.27 15.21 7.05
C ILE A 195 7.65 15.02 6.44
N PRO A 196 8.46 16.07 6.32
CA PRO A 196 9.80 15.97 5.77
C PRO A 196 10.74 15.23 6.72
N GLY A 197 11.73 14.54 6.17
CA GLY A 197 12.91 14.09 6.89
C GLY A 197 12.76 12.96 7.91
N THR A 198 11.57 12.36 8.09
CA THR A 198 11.37 11.33 9.12
C THR A 198 11.61 9.91 8.63
N SER A 199 11.62 9.67 7.32
CA SER A 199 11.93 8.35 6.75
C SER A 199 12.25 8.40 5.26
N ASN A 200 13.00 7.41 4.78
CA ASN A 200 13.22 7.18 3.35
C ASN A 200 12.00 6.56 2.64
N ASP A 201 10.94 6.29 3.37
CA ASP A 201 9.68 5.76 2.85
C ASP A 201 8.59 6.85 2.74
N GLY A 202 7.45 6.48 2.19
CA GLY A 202 6.31 7.37 2.09
C GLY A 202 6.39 8.36 0.92
N TRP A 203 5.80 9.53 1.12
CA TRP A 203 5.59 10.52 0.04
C TRP A 203 6.85 11.28 -0.34
N VAL A 204 7.70 11.59 0.63
CA VAL A 204 8.98 12.26 0.37
C VAL A 204 9.84 11.38 -0.51
N ASN A 205 9.95 10.09 -0.19
CA ASN A 205 10.66 9.15 -1.04
C ASN A 205 10.04 9.03 -2.43
N MET A 206 8.72 9.04 -2.53
CA MET A 206 8.00 8.99 -3.80
C MET A 206 8.36 10.20 -4.69
N MET A 207 8.34 11.42 -4.14
CA MET A 207 8.74 12.63 -4.85
C MET A 207 10.21 12.57 -5.30
N ARG A 208 11.10 12.14 -4.41
CA ARG A 208 12.55 12.00 -4.69
C ARG A 208 12.82 10.97 -5.79
N VAL A 209 12.16 9.81 -5.75
CA VAL A 209 12.28 8.77 -6.79
C VAL A 209 11.74 9.25 -8.14
N ALA A 210 10.70 10.09 -8.14
CA ALA A 210 10.20 10.75 -9.34
C ALA A 210 11.13 11.85 -9.87
N GLY A 211 12.24 12.13 -9.19
CA GLY A 211 13.22 13.14 -9.58
C GLY A 211 12.90 14.56 -9.12
N GLY A 212 11.87 14.73 -8.30
CA GLY A 212 11.48 16.04 -7.79
C GLY A 212 12.15 16.41 -6.46
N ILE A 213 12.20 17.69 -6.18
CA ILE A 213 12.65 18.28 -4.91
C ILE A 213 11.40 18.77 -4.17
N ASN A 214 11.10 18.17 -3.01
CA ASN A 214 10.04 18.68 -2.16
C ASN A 214 10.48 20.02 -1.55
N ILE A 215 9.71 21.11 -1.76
CA ILE A 215 10.03 22.43 -1.19
C ILE A 215 9.98 22.45 0.35
N PHE A 216 9.45 21.42 0.97
CA PHE A 216 9.39 21.23 2.41
C PHE A 216 10.28 20.06 2.90
N ASP A 217 11.30 19.65 2.13
CA ASP A 217 12.26 18.62 2.57
C ASP A 217 13.27 19.21 3.58
N ASP A 218 12.74 19.68 4.70
CA ASP A 218 13.47 20.33 5.79
C ASP A 218 13.19 19.56 7.11
N PRO A 219 14.19 18.92 7.73
CA PRO A 219 14.02 18.11 8.94
C PRO A 219 13.62 18.93 10.17
N THR A 220 13.72 20.26 10.11
CA THR A 220 13.31 21.13 11.22
C THR A 220 11.82 21.37 11.26
N ILE A 221 11.11 21.16 10.15
CA ILE A 221 9.66 21.30 10.07
C ILE A 221 9.00 20.18 10.88
N LYS A 222 8.18 20.56 11.84
CA LYS A 222 7.40 19.65 12.70
C LYS A 222 5.93 19.70 12.30
N GLY A 223 5.34 18.52 12.15
CA GLY A 223 3.91 18.40 11.81
C GLY A 223 3.62 18.53 10.32
N LYS A 224 2.33 18.48 9.97
CA LYS A 224 1.86 18.43 8.58
C LYS A 224 1.44 19.80 8.04
N THR A 225 1.06 20.73 8.91
CA THR A 225 0.65 22.08 8.53
C THR A 225 1.89 22.92 8.26
N ILE A 226 1.87 23.65 7.17
CA ILE A 226 3.01 24.42 6.67
C ILE A 226 2.63 25.89 6.51
N ASP A 227 3.66 26.75 6.48
CA ASP A 227 3.49 28.17 6.20
C ASP A 227 3.14 28.39 4.71
N PRO A 228 1.97 29.00 4.41
CA PRO A 228 1.59 29.32 3.04
C PRO A 228 2.55 30.26 2.31
N GLU A 229 3.21 31.18 3.02
CA GLU A 229 4.15 32.14 2.42
C GLU A 229 5.36 31.42 1.84
N LYS A 230 5.80 30.31 2.45
CA LYS A 230 6.90 29.51 1.92
C LYS A 230 6.58 28.92 0.54
N ILE A 231 5.31 28.57 0.26
CA ILE A 231 4.90 28.08 -1.07
C ILE A 231 5.10 29.18 -2.12
N LEU A 232 4.73 30.42 -1.77
CA LEU A 232 4.88 31.59 -2.68
C LEU A 232 6.35 31.92 -2.91
N LEU A 233 7.17 31.83 -1.87
CA LEU A 233 8.61 32.13 -1.95
C LEU A 233 9.36 31.09 -2.78
N GLU A 234 9.08 29.80 -2.57
CA GLU A 234 9.73 28.68 -3.27
C GLU A 234 9.23 28.52 -4.71
N ASP A 235 8.06 29.05 -5.05
CA ASP A 235 7.45 29.06 -6.37
C ASP A 235 7.61 27.71 -7.12
N PRO A 236 6.93 26.62 -6.68
CA PRO A 236 7.17 25.28 -7.18
C PRO A 236 6.85 25.09 -8.66
N ASP A 237 7.59 24.19 -9.32
CA ASP A 237 7.37 23.82 -10.73
C ASP A 237 6.13 22.94 -10.92
N LEU A 238 5.75 22.18 -9.87
CA LEU A 238 4.63 21.25 -9.88
C LEU A 238 3.86 21.34 -8.56
N ILE A 239 2.54 21.39 -8.63
CA ILE A 239 1.65 21.28 -7.48
C ILE A 239 0.77 20.05 -7.64
N ILE A 240 0.71 19.20 -6.61
CA ILE A 240 -0.15 18.04 -6.56
C ILE A 240 -1.04 18.14 -5.33
N LYS A 241 -2.33 17.88 -5.50
CA LYS A 241 -3.32 17.79 -4.42
C LYS A 241 -3.86 16.36 -4.33
N THR A 242 -3.81 15.77 -3.14
CA THR A 242 -4.48 14.49 -2.88
C THR A 242 -5.85 14.73 -2.25
N THR A 243 -6.90 14.11 -2.80
CA THR A 243 -8.29 14.22 -2.30
C THR A 243 -8.66 13.07 -1.38
N SER A 244 -7.77 12.62 -0.53
CA SER A 244 -8.06 11.56 0.45
C SER A 244 -8.08 12.12 1.88
N GLY A 245 -8.79 11.44 2.77
CA GLY A 245 -8.86 11.79 4.18
C GLY A 245 -10.16 12.49 4.57
N ALA A 246 -10.18 13.08 5.77
CA ALA A 246 -11.39 13.67 6.37
C ALA A 246 -11.94 14.87 5.59
N ALA A 247 -11.10 15.57 4.82
CA ALA A 247 -11.49 16.72 4.00
C ALA A 247 -12.45 16.35 2.86
N TYR A 248 -12.44 15.08 2.42
CA TYR A 248 -13.22 14.63 1.25
C TYR A 248 -14.03 13.37 1.60
N LYS A 249 -15.16 13.59 2.28
CA LYS A 249 -16.00 12.52 2.88
C LYS A 249 -16.45 11.41 1.94
N ASN A 250 -16.54 11.68 0.64
CA ASN A 250 -17.06 10.73 -0.35
C ASN A 250 -15.97 10.06 -1.18
N THR A 251 -14.70 10.33 -0.89
CA THR A 251 -13.58 9.78 -1.66
C THR A 251 -12.87 8.70 -0.86
N GLY A 252 -13.17 7.44 -1.14
CA GLY A 252 -12.31 6.32 -0.77
C GLY A 252 -10.99 6.39 -1.55
N VAL A 253 -10.07 5.48 -1.24
CA VAL A 253 -8.80 5.40 -1.97
C VAL A 253 -9.03 5.17 -3.47
N TYR A 254 -10.04 4.38 -3.82
CA TYR A 254 -10.39 4.02 -5.21
C TYR A 254 -11.68 4.68 -5.72
N THR A 255 -12.24 5.62 -4.99
CA THR A 255 -13.40 6.41 -5.42
C THR A 255 -12.93 7.81 -5.77
N ALA A 256 -12.97 8.16 -7.04
CA ALA A 256 -12.59 9.49 -7.49
C ALA A 256 -13.75 10.48 -7.25
N PRO A 257 -13.44 11.76 -6.93
CA PRO A 257 -14.42 12.83 -7.01
C PRO A 257 -14.99 12.97 -8.43
N SER A 258 -16.18 13.52 -8.57
CA SER A 258 -16.70 13.91 -9.88
C SER A 258 -15.82 14.97 -10.55
N GLN A 259 -15.92 15.12 -11.86
CA GLN A 259 -15.18 16.14 -12.59
C GLN A 259 -15.54 17.56 -12.12
N GLU A 260 -16.76 17.78 -11.68
CA GLU A 260 -17.22 19.06 -11.11
C GLU A 260 -16.58 19.32 -9.75
N GLU A 261 -16.55 18.34 -8.86
CA GLU A 261 -15.86 18.42 -7.57
C GLU A 261 -14.36 18.70 -7.75
N CYS A 262 -13.71 17.98 -8.67
CA CYS A 262 -12.31 18.24 -9.00
C CYS A 262 -12.09 19.69 -9.50
N LYS A 263 -13.00 20.20 -10.35
CA LYS A 263 -12.95 21.59 -10.82
C LYS A 263 -13.10 22.58 -9.69
N ASN A 264 -14.03 22.33 -8.76
CA ASN A 264 -14.25 23.21 -7.60
C ASN A 264 -13.03 23.23 -6.68
N ILE A 265 -12.47 22.06 -6.36
CA ILE A 265 -11.22 21.95 -5.57
C ILE A 265 -10.07 22.69 -6.26
N MET A 266 -9.92 22.52 -7.58
CA MET A 266 -8.89 23.20 -8.35
C MET A 266 -9.07 24.72 -8.31
N ASN A 267 -10.29 25.21 -8.51
CA ASN A 267 -10.60 26.64 -8.46
C ASN A 267 -10.32 27.24 -7.08
N GLU A 268 -10.66 26.51 -6.01
CA GLU A 268 -10.37 26.91 -4.64
C GLU A 268 -8.87 27.07 -4.39
N MET A 269 -8.08 26.12 -4.89
CA MET A 269 -6.61 26.17 -4.79
C MET A 269 -6.01 27.35 -5.54
N ILE A 270 -6.30 27.50 -6.83
CA ILE A 270 -5.67 28.51 -7.67
C ILE A 270 -6.12 29.95 -7.36
N ASN A 271 -7.25 30.12 -6.66
CA ASN A 271 -7.76 31.42 -6.20
C ASN A 271 -7.25 31.81 -4.80
N ARG A 272 -6.42 31.02 -4.16
CA ARG A 272 -5.73 31.43 -2.93
C ARG A 272 -4.85 32.64 -3.19
N SER A 273 -4.65 33.48 -2.16
CA SER A 273 -3.85 34.70 -2.29
C SER A 273 -2.44 34.40 -2.83
N GLY A 274 -2.05 35.08 -3.89
CA GLY A 274 -0.74 34.92 -4.55
C GLY A 274 -0.60 33.70 -5.46
N TRP A 275 -1.51 32.72 -5.43
CA TRP A 275 -1.34 31.46 -6.18
C TRP A 275 -1.42 31.61 -7.69
N LYS A 276 -2.15 32.62 -8.22
CA LYS A 276 -2.24 32.90 -9.66
C LYS A 276 -0.88 33.23 -10.29
N ASP A 277 0.05 33.69 -9.46
CA ASP A 277 1.39 34.10 -9.90
C ASP A 277 2.41 32.96 -9.88
N LEU A 278 2.12 31.84 -9.21
CA LEU A 278 3.00 30.67 -9.16
C LEU A 278 3.27 30.08 -10.53
N LYS A 279 4.52 29.68 -10.77
CA LYS A 279 4.97 28.98 -12.01
C LYS A 279 4.08 27.79 -12.35
N ALA A 280 3.79 26.94 -11.35
CA ALA A 280 2.95 25.76 -11.57
C ALA A 280 1.56 26.14 -12.09
N VAL A 281 0.95 27.23 -11.59
CA VAL A 281 -0.38 27.69 -12.01
C VAL A 281 -0.33 28.29 -13.41
N LYS A 282 0.61 29.20 -13.69
CA LYS A 282 0.83 29.81 -15.00
C LYS A 282 1.09 28.76 -16.10
N ASN A 283 1.86 27.72 -15.78
CA ASN A 283 2.20 26.63 -16.70
C ASN A 283 1.17 25.50 -16.71
N LYS A 284 0.03 25.63 -16.00
CA LYS A 284 -0.99 24.60 -15.87
C LYS A 284 -0.43 23.25 -15.38
N ASN A 285 0.56 23.32 -14.50
CA ASN A 285 1.22 22.17 -13.91
C ASN A 285 0.72 21.89 -12.48
N VAL A 286 -0.62 21.92 -12.34
CA VAL A 286 -1.34 21.65 -11.10
C VAL A 286 -2.25 20.45 -11.34
N TYR A 287 -2.16 19.47 -10.45
CA TYR A 287 -2.89 18.22 -10.56
C TYR A 287 -3.60 17.85 -9.26
N ILE A 288 -4.76 17.20 -9.40
CA ILE A 288 -5.45 16.55 -8.31
C ILE A 288 -5.33 15.04 -8.51
N THR A 289 -5.05 14.30 -7.44
CA THR A 289 -5.03 12.84 -7.43
C THR A 289 -5.90 12.30 -6.32
N THR A 290 -6.38 11.07 -6.45
CA THR A 290 -6.97 10.35 -5.31
C THR A 290 -5.90 9.65 -4.47
N GLY A 291 -6.33 9.10 -3.32
CA GLY A 291 -5.40 8.45 -2.38
C GLY A 291 -4.68 7.21 -2.92
N PHE A 292 -5.12 6.61 -4.05
CA PHE A 292 -4.47 5.42 -4.59
C PHE A 292 -3.01 5.67 -4.97
N CYS A 293 -2.67 6.85 -5.51
CA CYS A 293 -1.30 7.18 -5.89
C CYS A 293 -0.40 7.52 -4.69
N ALA A 294 -0.96 7.62 -3.49
CA ALA A 294 -0.24 8.04 -2.29
C ALA A 294 -0.12 6.92 -1.25
N GLY A 295 -0.67 5.74 -1.51
CA GLY A 295 -0.72 4.64 -0.57
C GLY A 295 -0.36 3.28 -1.20
N GLY A 296 0.16 2.37 -0.38
CA GLY A 296 0.48 1.01 -0.78
C GLY A 296 1.37 0.93 -2.01
N LEU A 297 1.17 -0.11 -2.82
CA LEU A 297 1.87 -0.26 -4.09
C LEU A 297 1.43 0.81 -5.12
N GLY A 298 0.27 1.44 -4.93
CA GLY A 298 -0.18 2.57 -5.74
C GLY A 298 0.81 3.74 -5.77
N LYS A 299 1.70 3.87 -4.80
CA LYS A 299 2.81 4.85 -4.82
C LYS A 299 3.73 4.69 -6.03
N LEU A 300 3.91 3.47 -6.57
CA LEU A 300 4.62 3.26 -7.83
C LEU A 300 3.98 4.09 -8.96
N ILE A 301 2.66 4.05 -9.04
CA ILE A 301 1.90 4.77 -10.06
C ILE A 301 1.96 6.28 -9.81
N GLY A 302 1.90 6.69 -8.54
CA GLY A 302 2.14 8.07 -8.12
C GLY A 302 3.52 8.59 -8.52
N VAL A 303 4.58 7.77 -8.35
CA VAL A 303 5.94 8.08 -8.85
C VAL A 303 5.96 8.28 -10.36
N MET A 304 5.29 7.40 -11.11
CA MET A 304 5.24 7.47 -12.57
C MET A 304 4.52 8.72 -13.08
N TYR A 305 3.37 9.08 -12.48
CA TYR A 305 2.66 10.32 -12.80
C TYR A 305 3.52 11.54 -12.48
N THR A 306 4.07 11.60 -11.27
CA THR A 306 4.89 12.72 -10.82
C THR A 306 6.09 12.93 -11.73
N ALA A 307 6.81 11.86 -12.07
CA ALA A 307 7.93 11.92 -13.01
C ALA A 307 7.50 12.43 -14.38
N LYS A 308 6.35 11.96 -14.90
CA LYS A 308 5.82 12.38 -16.20
C LYS A 308 5.37 13.84 -16.21
N TRP A 309 4.84 14.36 -15.12
CA TRP A 309 4.45 15.77 -15.00
C TRP A 309 5.65 16.69 -14.84
N LEU A 310 6.71 16.25 -14.18
CA LEU A 310 7.95 17.00 -14.06
C LEU A 310 8.74 17.00 -15.38
N TYR A 311 8.82 15.85 -16.04
CA TYR A 311 9.73 15.59 -17.17
C TYR A 311 9.00 14.93 -18.33
N PRO A 312 8.06 15.63 -18.99
CA PRO A 312 7.19 15.02 -20.01
C PRO A 312 7.99 14.45 -21.21
N GLU A 313 9.10 15.07 -21.61
CA GLU A 313 9.92 14.58 -22.73
C GLU A 313 10.68 13.30 -22.38
N GLU A 314 11.33 13.29 -21.21
CA GLU A 314 12.07 12.12 -20.73
C GLU A 314 11.15 10.94 -20.43
N MET A 315 9.89 11.21 -20.11
CA MET A 315 8.87 10.22 -19.72
C MET A 315 7.80 10.01 -20.81
N LYS A 316 8.02 10.46 -22.06
CA LYS A 316 7.00 10.42 -23.13
C LYS A 316 6.40 9.03 -23.35
N ASP A 317 7.20 7.97 -23.28
CA ASP A 317 6.78 6.57 -23.50
C ASP A 317 6.25 5.90 -22.23
N ILE A 318 6.29 6.57 -21.07
CA ILE A 318 5.72 6.05 -19.83
C ILE A 318 4.22 6.32 -19.84
N ASN A 319 3.44 5.27 -19.59
CA ASN A 319 1.99 5.34 -19.46
C ASN A 319 1.55 4.87 -18.06
N PRO A 320 1.40 5.80 -17.09
CA PRO A 320 0.97 5.45 -15.73
C PRO A 320 -0.43 4.83 -15.68
N ASP A 321 -1.37 5.24 -16.57
CA ASP A 321 -2.71 4.68 -16.63
C ASP A 321 -2.68 3.20 -16.96
N LYS A 322 -1.86 2.80 -17.94
CA LYS A 322 -1.69 1.40 -18.31
C LYS A 322 -1.11 0.57 -17.17
N VAL A 323 -0.12 1.10 -16.43
CA VAL A 323 0.46 0.41 -15.28
C VAL A 323 -0.55 0.31 -14.14
N PHE A 324 -1.40 1.31 -13.97
CA PHE A 324 -2.52 1.25 -13.03
C PHE A 324 -3.54 0.17 -13.43
N GLU A 325 -3.89 0.07 -14.70
CA GLU A 325 -4.76 -1.00 -15.22
C GLU A 325 -4.16 -2.38 -14.97
N GLU A 326 -2.85 -2.56 -15.22
CA GLU A 326 -2.12 -3.82 -14.95
C GLU A 326 -2.14 -4.16 -13.44
N TRP A 327 -1.89 -3.17 -12.57
CA TRP A 327 -1.94 -3.33 -11.11
C TRP A 327 -3.34 -3.78 -10.64
N MET A 328 -4.40 -3.13 -11.15
CA MET A 328 -5.76 -3.48 -10.79
C MET A 328 -6.15 -4.86 -11.33
N ALA A 329 -5.71 -5.21 -12.54
CA ALA A 329 -5.93 -6.53 -13.13
C ALA A 329 -5.26 -7.66 -12.34
N MET A 330 -4.06 -7.43 -11.78
CA MET A 330 -3.40 -8.39 -10.88
C MET A 330 -4.25 -8.67 -9.62
N GLN A 331 -5.06 -7.72 -9.20
CA GLN A 331 -5.99 -7.86 -8.09
C GLN A 331 -7.37 -8.42 -8.52
N GLY A 332 -7.58 -8.73 -9.79
CA GLY A 332 -8.85 -9.21 -10.32
C GLY A 332 -9.95 -8.14 -10.34
N VAL A 333 -9.59 -6.86 -10.32
CA VAL A 333 -10.53 -5.73 -10.35
C VAL A 333 -10.26 -4.83 -11.56
N LYS A 334 -11.32 -4.19 -12.05
CA LYS A 334 -11.19 -3.20 -13.12
C LYS A 334 -10.65 -1.89 -12.56
N ALA A 335 -9.70 -1.28 -13.25
CA ALA A 335 -9.19 0.02 -12.88
C ALA A 335 -10.31 1.09 -12.94
N PRO A 336 -10.57 1.78 -11.83
CA PRO A 336 -11.53 2.89 -11.84
C PRO A 336 -10.92 4.09 -12.56
N LYS A 337 -11.78 5.00 -13.05
CA LYS A 337 -11.41 6.20 -13.81
C LYS A 337 -11.54 7.47 -12.96
N GLY A 338 -10.95 8.57 -13.43
CA GLY A 338 -11.11 9.89 -12.80
C GLY A 338 -10.15 10.16 -11.65
N HIS A 339 -9.11 9.33 -11.48
CA HIS A 339 -8.14 9.46 -10.39
C HIS A 339 -7.14 10.60 -10.54
N VAL A 340 -7.07 11.18 -11.72
CA VAL A 340 -6.20 12.32 -12.02
C VAL A 340 -7.01 13.41 -12.71
N TYR A 341 -6.90 14.63 -12.19
CA TYR A 341 -7.47 15.83 -12.79
C TYR A 341 -6.39 16.89 -12.96
N LYS A 342 -6.30 17.51 -14.13
CA LYS A 342 -5.32 18.55 -14.46
C LYS A 342 -5.98 19.92 -14.57
N LEU A 343 -5.29 20.98 -14.14
CA LEU A 343 -5.67 22.36 -14.39
C LEU A 343 -5.73 22.61 -15.91
N LYS A 344 -6.88 23.11 -16.37
CA LYS A 344 -7.16 23.38 -17.79
C LYS A 344 -6.77 24.79 -18.22
#